data_0bbcc6ed630c040d4dc48b488096b539
#
_entry.id   0bbcc6ed630c040d4dc48b488096b539
#
_cell.length_a   1.000
_cell.length_b   1.000
_cell.length_c   1.000
_cell.angle_alpha   90.00
_cell.angle_beta   90.00
_cell.angle_gamma   90.00
#
_symmetry.space_group_name_H-M   'P 1'
#
loop_
_entity.id
_entity.type
_entity.pdbx_description
1 polymer ?
#
loop_
_entity_poly.entity_id
_entity_poly.type
_entity_poly.pdbx_seq_one_letter_code
_entity_poly.pdbx_strand_id
1 'polypeptide(L)'
;MAEIRNYTINFGPQHPSAHGVLRLVLELDGEVVVRADPHIGLLHRGTEKLAETRTWVQSVPYMDRLDYVSMMCNEHAYCMAIERLLGLEVPIRAQYIRVMFDEITRILNHLLGIGTHALDIGAMTMVLYTFREREDLMDAYEAVSGARMHAAYYRPGGVYRDLPDRMPQYAVNKFKNANTVRELNDNRQGSLLDFLEDFTERFLGYCDDYETLLTDNRIWKQRTVGIGVVTPEQAKAWGFTGPMLRGSGVAWDLRKKQPYEVYDRMDFDIPIGKNGDCYDRYLCRMEEMRQSNRIVKQCIDWLRKNPGPVIADNYKVAPPPRERMKGNMEELIHHFKLFTEGMHVPSGEVYAAIEHPKGEFGVYAVSDGANKPYRLKLRAPGFAHLAAMDEIARGHMIADVVAIIGTMDVVFGEIDR
;
A
#
# COMPACT_ATOMS: atom_id res chain seq x y z
N MET A 1 51.08 15.34 -6.27
CA MET A 1 49.85 14.55 -6.25
C MET A 1 48.73 15.50 -6.58
N ALA A 2 47.89 15.21 -7.57
CA ALA A 2 46.70 16.03 -7.84
C ALA A 2 45.80 15.92 -6.61
N GLU A 3 45.34 17.04 -6.10
CA GLU A 3 44.36 17.09 -5.03
C GLU A 3 43.06 16.44 -5.58
N ILE A 4 42.65 15.32 -4.99
CA ILE A 4 41.37 14.68 -5.32
C ILE A 4 40.30 15.65 -4.86
N ARG A 5 39.59 16.26 -5.81
CA ARG A 5 38.43 17.13 -5.52
C ARG A 5 37.17 16.31 -5.68
N ASN A 6 36.46 16.11 -4.58
CA ASN A 6 35.10 15.62 -4.64
C ASN A 6 34.27 16.55 -5.52
N TYR A 7 33.36 15.98 -6.30
CA TYR A 7 32.42 16.76 -7.10
C TYR A 7 30.98 16.42 -6.72
N THR A 8 30.11 17.41 -6.87
CA THR A 8 28.70 17.30 -6.49
C THR A 8 27.85 17.19 -7.72
N ILE A 9 26.92 16.23 -7.73
CA ILE A 9 25.92 16.09 -8.79
C ILE A 9 24.52 16.10 -8.20
N ASN A 10 23.53 16.52 -9.02
CA ASN A 10 22.13 16.35 -8.70
C ASN A 10 21.61 15.10 -9.42
N PHE A 11 21.23 14.11 -8.64
CA PHE A 11 20.51 12.93 -9.11
C PHE A 11 19.00 13.21 -8.99
N GLY A 12 18.36 13.47 -10.11
CA GLY A 12 16.98 13.96 -10.14
C GLY A 12 16.82 15.47 -9.87
N PRO A 13 15.58 16.00 -9.92
CA PRO A 13 14.29 15.25 -10.07
C PRO A 13 14.04 14.67 -11.46
N GLN A 14 14.67 15.18 -12.50
CA GLN A 14 14.54 14.65 -13.86
C GLN A 14 15.50 13.47 -14.06
N HIS A 15 15.12 12.34 -13.48
CA HIS A 15 15.77 11.03 -13.63
C HIS A 15 14.72 9.93 -13.43
N PRO A 16 14.70 8.86 -14.24
CA PRO A 16 13.70 7.79 -14.09
C PRO A 16 13.64 7.21 -12.68
N SER A 17 14.79 6.88 -12.09
CA SER A 17 14.88 6.30 -10.75
C SER A 17 14.69 7.30 -9.60
N ALA A 18 14.53 8.58 -9.89
CA ALA A 18 14.19 9.63 -8.92
C ALA A 18 12.68 9.89 -8.83
N HIS A 19 11.87 9.08 -9.50
CA HIS A 19 10.40 9.15 -9.54
C HIS A 19 9.86 10.53 -9.99
N GLY A 20 10.68 11.35 -10.63
CA GLY A 20 10.35 12.69 -11.09
C GLY A 20 10.29 13.78 -10.02
N VAL A 21 10.49 13.45 -8.73
CA VAL A 21 10.28 14.34 -7.58
C VAL A 21 11.38 14.27 -6.51
N LEU A 22 12.28 13.31 -6.56
CA LEU A 22 13.44 13.27 -5.67
C LEU A 22 14.57 14.11 -6.25
N ARG A 23 15.04 15.09 -5.51
CA ARG A 23 16.34 15.71 -5.74
C ARG A 23 17.33 15.14 -4.73
N LEU A 24 18.24 14.28 -5.20
CA LEU A 24 19.30 13.72 -4.37
C LEU A 24 20.60 14.40 -4.75
N VAL A 25 21.20 15.13 -3.82
CA VAL A 25 22.49 15.76 -3.99
C VAL A 25 23.57 14.75 -3.56
N LEU A 26 24.35 14.29 -4.52
CA LEU A 26 25.42 13.33 -4.28
C LEU A 26 26.78 14.05 -4.32
N GLU A 27 27.60 13.81 -3.31
CA GLU A 27 29.01 14.12 -3.29
C GLU A 27 29.79 12.84 -3.60
N LEU A 28 30.65 12.90 -4.62
CA LEU A 28 31.33 11.73 -5.18
C LEU A 28 32.83 11.91 -5.15
N ASP A 29 33.55 10.83 -4.81
CA ASP A 29 34.96 10.64 -5.10
C ASP A 29 35.09 9.63 -6.25
N GLY A 30 35.32 10.15 -7.45
CA GLY A 30 35.18 9.36 -8.66
C GLY A 30 33.73 8.90 -8.85
N GLU A 31 33.47 7.60 -8.80
CA GLU A 31 32.10 7.01 -8.86
C GLU A 31 31.56 6.59 -7.48
N VAL A 32 32.39 6.76 -6.42
CA VAL A 32 32.02 6.33 -5.07
C VAL A 32 31.28 7.45 -4.34
N VAL A 33 30.17 7.12 -3.71
CA VAL A 33 29.36 8.06 -2.93
C VAL A 33 30.02 8.33 -1.60
N VAL A 34 30.33 9.59 -1.36
CA VAL A 34 30.85 10.10 -0.09
C VAL A 34 29.71 10.57 0.81
N ARG A 35 28.73 11.25 0.19
CA ARG A 35 27.55 11.77 0.86
C ARG A 35 26.36 11.77 -0.08
N ALA A 36 25.18 11.46 0.46
CA ALA A 36 23.90 11.51 -0.24
C ALA A 36 22.89 12.33 0.57
N ASP A 37 22.47 13.48 0.05
CA ASP A 37 21.56 14.40 0.74
C ASP A 37 20.21 14.45 0.00
N PRO A 38 19.17 13.77 0.51
CA PRO A 38 17.86 13.73 -0.12
C PRO A 38 17.06 15.00 0.19
N HIS A 39 16.71 15.73 -0.85
CA HIS A 39 15.82 16.89 -0.79
C HIS A 39 14.41 16.47 -1.22
N ILE A 40 13.47 16.52 -0.30
CA ILE A 40 12.04 16.19 -0.49
C ILE A 40 11.21 17.46 -0.51
N GLY A 41 9.91 17.32 -0.82
CA GLY A 41 8.94 18.41 -0.79
C GLY A 41 8.43 18.83 -2.18
N LEU A 42 8.98 18.30 -3.27
CA LEU A 42 8.52 18.63 -4.62
C LEU A 42 7.09 18.12 -4.91
N LEU A 43 6.61 17.16 -4.12
CA LEU A 43 5.23 16.66 -4.17
C LEU A 43 4.44 17.01 -2.90
N HIS A 44 4.87 18.00 -2.12
CA HIS A 44 4.14 18.44 -0.94
C HIS A 44 2.84 19.14 -1.31
N ARG A 45 1.72 18.59 -0.83
CA ARG A 45 0.38 19.09 -1.13
C ARG A 45 -0.36 19.58 0.10
N GLY A 46 0.29 19.56 1.27
CA GLY A 46 -0.30 19.96 2.55
C GLY A 46 -1.46 19.06 2.99
N THR A 47 -1.41 17.76 2.69
CA THR A 47 -2.51 16.81 2.91
C THR A 47 -2.97 16.78 4.37
N GLU A 48 -2.04 16.79 5.33
CA GLU A 48 -2.39 16.84 6.76
C GLU A 48 -3.22 18.10 7.08
N LYS A 49 -2.81 19.24 6.56
CA LYS A 49 -3.50 20.52 6.80
C LYS A 49 -4.83 20.63 6.05
N LEU A 50 -4.89 20.10 4.84
CA LEU A 50 -6.15 20.03 4.08
C LEU A 50 -7.18 19.17 4.79
N ALA A 51 -6.78 18.01 5.34
CA ALA A 51 -7.67 17.14 6.09
C ALA A 51 -8.26 17.85 7.34
N GLU A 52 -7.50 18.71 8.01
CA GLU A 52 -7.98 19.50 9.15
C GLU A 52 -9.06 20.54 8.77
N THR A 53 -9.21 20.87 7.49
CA THR A 53 -10.21 21.81 6.98
C THR A 53 -11.47 21.14 6.42
N ARG A 54 -11.45 19.82 6.25
CA ARG A 54 -12.52 19.00 5.69
C ARG A 54 -13.17 18.12 6.75
N THR A 55 -14.42 17.69 6.49
CA THR A 55 -15.06 16.71 7.38
C THR A 55 -14.31 15.38 7.35
N TRP A 56 -14.47 14.59 8.40
CA TRP A 56 -13.81 13.28 8.53
C TRP A 56 -13.99 12.41 7.28
N VAL A 57 -15.19 12.32 6.73
CA VAL A 57 -15.46 11.50 5.52
C VAL A 57 -14.87 12.13 4.25
N GLN A 58 -14.90 13.47 4.14
CA GLN A 58 -14.33 14.16 2.98
C GLN A 58 -12.80 14.03 2.89
N SER A 59 -12.14 13.68 3.99
CA SER A 59 -10.70 13.49 4.04
C SER A 59 -10.24 12.10 3.59
N VAL A 60 -11.14 11.11 3.49
CA VAL A 60 -10.81 9.75 3.02
C VAL A 60 -10.12 9.76 1.64
N PRO A 61 -10.62 10.49 0.61
CA PRO A 61 -9.97 10.53 -0.69
C PRO A 61 -8.55 11.13 -0.68
N TYR A 62 -8.18 11.92 0.32
CA TYR A 62 -6.80 12.39 0.44
C TYR A 62 -5.84 11.28 0.81
N MET A 63 -6.31 10.28 1.58
CA MET A 63 -5.48 9.15 2.00
C MET A 63 -5.05 8.32 0.79
N ASP A 64 -5.93 8.08 -0.18
CA ASP A 64 -5.62 7.35 -1.41
C ASP A 64 -4.43 7.93 -2.19
N ARG A 65 -4.23 9.24 -2.08
CA ARG A 65 -3.21 9.98 -2.83
C ARG A 65 -1.89 10.15 -2.07
N LEU A 66 -1.78 9.56 -0.90
CA LEU A 66 -0.53 9.52 -0.13
C LEU A 66 0.41 8.48 -0.77
N ASP A 67 0.28 7.24 -0.42
CA ASP A 67 0.87 6.19 -1.24
C ASP A 67 -0.13 5.77 -2.32
N TYR A 68 0.01 6.36 -3.50
CA TYR A 68 -0.88 6.11 -4.64
C TYR A 68 -0.67 4.72 -5.28
N VAL A 69 0.17 3.89 -4.71
CA VAL A 69 0.34 2.48 -5.08
C VAL A 69 -0.43 1.55 -4.15
N SER A 70 -0.67 1.98 -2.91
CA SER A 70 -1.29 1.17 -1.84
C SER A 70 -2.53 1.84 -1.24
N MET A 71 -3.44 2.27 -2.09
CA MET A 71 -4.54 3.17 -1.76
C MET A 71 -5.43 2.67 -0.64
N MET A 72 -5.98 1.45 -0.72
CA MET A 72 -6.93 0.95 0.27
C MET A 72 -6.29 0.74 1.64
N CYS A 73 -5.00 0.41 1.71
CA CYS A 73 -4.29 0.35 2.99
C CYS A 73 -4.24 1.74 3.68
N ASN A 74 -4.03 2.83 2.93
CA ASN A 74 -4.04 4.18 3.49
C ASN A 74 -5.43 4.53 4.05
N GLU A 75 -6.50 4.21 3.29
CA GLU A 75 -7.88 4.39 3.74
C GLU A 75 -8.15 3.63 5.03
N HIS A 76 -7.64 2.39 5.12
CA HIS A 76 -7.83 1.52 6.27
C HIS A 76 -7.29 2.15 7.56
N ALA A 77 -6.03 2.58 7.56
CA ALA A 77 -5.43 3.22 8.74
C ALA A 77 -6.22 4.44 9.22
N TYR A 78 -6.71 5.24 8.28
CA TYR A 78 -7.51 6.43 8.60
C TYR A 78 -8.89 6.08 9.15
N CYS A 79 -9.61 5.16 8.51
CA CYS A 79 -10.92 4.70 8.99
C CYS A 79 -10.82 4.05 10.37
N MET A 80 -9.81 3.21 10.60
CA MET A 80 -9.56 2.58 11.88
C MET A 80 -9.27 3.60 13.00
N ALA A 81 -8.56 4.71 12.69
CA ALA A 81 -8.34 5.78 13.65
C ALA A 81 -9.67 6.44 14.08
N ILE A 82 -10.54 6.72 13.12
CA ILE A 82 -11.87 7.29 13.39
C ILE A 82 -12.74 6.32 14.19
N GLU A 83 -12.75 5.06 13.81
CA GLU A 83 -13.53 4.01 14.48
C GLU A 83 -13.12 3.83 15.94
N ARG A 84 -11.82 3.89 16.24
CA ARG A 84 -11.29 3.86 17.61
C ARG A 84 -11.74 5.08 18.43
N LEU A 85 -11.75 6.29 17.84
CA LEU A 85 -12.26 7.50 18.51
C LEU A 85 -13.76 7.42 18.77
N LEU A 86 -14.52 6.80 17.86
CA LEU A 86 -15.96 6.60 17.99
C LEU A 86 -16.33 5.43 18.92
N GLY A 87 -15.39 4.54 19.23
CA GLY A 87 -15.68 3.25 19.87
C GLY A 87 -16.62 2.37 19.01
N LEU A 88 -16.48 2.41 17.70
CA LEU A 88 -17.37 1.77 16.75
C LEU A 88 -16.87 0.38 16.39
N GLU A 89 -17.74 -0.62 16.50
CA GLU A 89 -17.48 -1.97 16.05
C GLU A 89 -17.80 -2.13 14.56
N VAL A 90 -16.85 -2.63 13.80
CA VAL A 90 -17.00 -2.90 12.37
C VAL A 90 -17.60 -4.30 12.18
N PRO A 91 -18.62 -4.48 11.33
CA PRO A 91 -19.20 -5.80 11.05
C PRO A 91 -18.13 -6.78 10.55
N ILE A 92 -18.21 -8.02 11.02
CA ILE A 92 -17.20 -9.04 10.72
C ILE A 92 -17.02 -9.28 9.21
N ARG A 93 -18.09 -9.20 8.41
CA ARG A 93 -18.02 -9.32 6.94
C ARG A 93 -17.18 -8.18 6.34
N ALA A 94 -17.37 -6.95 6.83
CA ALA A 94 -16.58 -5.80 6.38
C ALA A 94 -15.10 -5.96 6.75
N GLN A 95 -14.79 -6.52 7.92
CA GLN A 95 -13.41 -6.80 8.33
C GLN A 95 -12.74 -7.79 7.36
N TYR A 96 -13.41 -8.87 6.97
CA TYR A 96 -12.89 -9.82 5.98
C TYR A 96 -12.69 -9.18 4.60
N ILE A 97 -13.61 -8.31 4.17
CA ILE A 97 -13.48 -7.56 2.92
C ILE A 97 -12.26 -6.63 2.98
N ARG A 98 -12.05 -5.91 4.08
CA ARG A 98 -10.90 -5.04 4.27
C ARG A 98 -9.59 -5.83 4.23
N VAL A 99 -9.48 -6.91 4.98
CA VAL A 99 -8.29 -7.77 4.98
C VAL A 99 -8.01 -8.32 3.59
N MET A 100 -9.03 -8.77 2.87
CA MET A 100 -8.88 -9.25 1.50
C MET A 100 -8.30 -8.17 0.58
N PHE A 101 -8.84 -6.96 0.62
CA PHE A 101 -8.37 -5.86 -0.22
C PHE A 101 -7.04 -5.25 0.25
N ASP A 102 -6.71 -5.30 1.53
CA ASP A 102 -5.38 -4.92 2.01
C ASP A 102 -4.30 -5.85 1.43
N GLU A 103 -4.57 -7.15 1.37
CA GLU A 103 -3.62 -8.11 0.81
C GLU A 103 -3.57 -8.06 -0.73
N ILE A 104 -4.69 -7.78 -1.41
CA ILE A 104 -4.69 -7.44 -2.84
C ILE A 104 -3.85 -6.18 -3.10
N THR A 105 -3.98 -5.18 -2.26
CA THR A 105 -3.18 -3.95 -2.30
C THR A 105 -1.70 -4.24 -2.11
N ARG A 106 -1.35 -5.15 -1.20
CA ARG A 106 0.04 -5.58 -0.99
C ARG A 106 0.61 -6.25 -2.23
N ILE A 107 -0.15 -7.13 -2.88
CA ILE A 107 0.26 -7.73 -4.15
C ILE A 107 0.45 -6.64 -5.22
N LEU A 108 -0.50 -5.72 -5.38
CA LEU A 108 -0.43 -4.59 -6.30
C LEU A 108 0.84 -3.75 -6.09
N ASN A 109 1.17 -3.47 -4.83
CA ASN A 109 2.37 -2.71 -4.48
C ASN A 109 3.65 -3.46 -4.82
N HIS A 110 3.76 -4.71 -4.41
CA HIS A 110 4.99 -5.48 -4.64
C HIS A 110 5.23 -5.77 -6.12
N LEU A 111 4.17 -5.99 -6.91
CA LEU A 111 4.28 -6.12 -8.36
C LEU A 111 4.86 -4.84 -8.99
N LEU A 112 4.42 -3.66 -8.57
CA LEU A 112 5.00 -2.40 -9.03
C LEU A 112 6.45 -2.26 -8.54
N GLY A 113 6.67 -2.39 -7.23
CA GLY A 113 7.97 -2.18 -6.61
C GLY A 113 9.06 -3.09 -7.19
N ILE A 114 8.77 -4.38 -7.37
CA ILE A 114 9.72 -5.34 -7.98
C ILE A 114 9.91 -5.04 -9.46
N GLY A 115 8.82 -4.76 -10.19
CA GLY A 115 8.87 -4.47 -11.62
C GLY A 115 9.72 -3.23 -11.94
N THR A 116 9.51 -2.14 -11.21
CA THR A 116 10.26 -0.88 -11.38
C THR A 116 11.71 -0.99 -10.88
N HIS A 117 11.94 -1.68 -9.76
CA HIS A 117 13.29 -1.96 -9.28
C HIS A 117 14.10 -2.78 -10.29
N ALA A 118 13.48 -3.79 -10.90
CA ALA A 118 14.10 -4.57 -11.95
C ALA A 118 14.36 -3.72 -13.21
N LEU A 119 13.44 -2.84 -13.60
CA LEU A 119 13.60 -1.87 -14.69
C LEU A 119 14.83 -0.96 -14.45
N ASP A 120 14.95 -0.43 -13.23
CA ASP A 120 16.04 0.46 -12.85
C ASP A 120 17.41 -0.21 -12.94
N ILE A 121 17.48 -1.52 -12.68
CA ILE A 121 18.70 -2.32 -12.83
C ILE A 121 18.95 -2.77 -14.27
N GLY A 122 17.94 -2.65 -15.16
CA GLY A 122 18.05 -2.92 -16.59
C GLY A 122 17.17 -4.08 -17.08
N ALA A 123 16.40 -4.75 -16.22
CA ALA A 123 15.47 -5.80 -16.60
C ALA A 123 14.09 -5.22 -17.02
N MET A 124 14.07 -4.48 -18.14
CA MET A 124 12.91 -3.73 -18.60
C MET A 124 11.66 -4.59 -18.84
N THR A 125 11.80 -5.83 -19.26
CA THR A 125 10.67 -6.73 -19.53
C THR A 125 9.85 -7.07 -18.29
N MET A 126 10.45 -7.03 -17.10
CA MET A 126 9.75 -7.32 -15.83
C MET A 126 8.54 -6.42 -15.59
N VAL A 127 8.63 -5.13 -15.90
CA VAL A 127 7.51 -4.21 -15.76
C VAL A 127 6.30 -4.68 -16.58
N LEU A 128 6.52 -5.16 -17.81
CA LEU A 128 5.43 -5.62 -18.67
C LEU A 128 4.74 -6.87 -18.10
N TYR A 129 5.51 -7.78 -17.50
CA TYR A 129 4.95 -8.97 -16.83
C TYR A 129 4.15 -8.58 -15.58
N THR A 130 4.74 -7.81 -14.67
CA THR A 130 4.09 -7.44 -13.41
C THR A 130 2.86 -6.56 -13.62
N PHE A 131 2.86 -5.68 -14.63
CA PHE A 131 1.71 -4.84 -14.94
C PHE A 131 0.53 -5.62 -15.53
N ARG A 132 0.77 -6.77 -16.15
CA ARG A 132 -0.30 -7.66 -16.62
C ARG A 132 -1.20 -8.13 -15.46
N GLU A 133 -0.59 -8.58 -14.36
CA GLU A 133 -1.32 -9.03 -13.17
C GLU A 133 -1.91 -7.85 -12.38
N ARG A 134 -1.22 -6.70 -12.38
CA ARG A 134 -1.76 -5.46 -11.80
C ARG A 134 -3.07 -5.04 -12.47
N GLU A 135 -3.16 -5.15 -13.78
CA GLU A 135 -4.39 -4.83 -14.53
C GLU A 135 -5.58 -5.70 -14.08
N ASP A 136 -5.35 -6.99 -13.85
CA ASP A 136 -6.40 -7.87 -13.34
C ASP A 136 -6.89 -7.42 -11.95
N LEU A 137 -5.99 -7.06 -11.05
CA LEU A 137 -6.35 -6.61 -9.71
C LEU A 137 -6.97 -5.21 -9.67
N MET A 138 -6.59 -4.32 -10.61
CA MET A 138 -7.24 -3.02 -10.78
C MET A 138 -8.70 -3.18 -11.25
N ASP A 139 -9.01 -4.21 -12.05
CA ASP A 139 -10.38 -4.53 -12.41
C ASP A 139 -11.21 -4.95 -11.17
N ALA A 140 -10.60 -5.64 -10.20
CA ALA A 140 -11.24 -5.93 -8.91
C ALA A 140 -11.52 -4.65 -8.10
N TYR A 141 -10.59 -3.69 -8.06
CA TYR A 141 -10.79 -2.38 -7.44
C TYR A 141 -11.97 -1.63 -8.08
N GLU A 142 -11.98 -1.57 -9.41
CA GLU A 142 -13.04 -0.91 -10.17
C GLU A 142 -14.41 -1.58 -9.95
N ALA A 143 -14.45 -2.90 -9.78
CA ALA A 143 -15.68 -3.63 -9.50
C ALA A 143 -16.36 -3.19 -8.19
N VAL A 144 -15.60 -2.91 -7.14
CA VAL A 144 -16.16 -2.51 -5.83
C VAL A 144 -16.34 -1.01 -5.68
N SER A 145 -15.50 -0.20 -6.31
CA SER A 145 -15.45 1.25 -6.07
C SER A 145 -15.88 2.09 -7.26
N GLY A 146 -15.78 1.56 -8.47
CA GLY A 146 -15.93 2.30 -9.72
C GLY A 146 -14.65 3.01 -10.17
N ALA A 147 -13.56 2.91 -9.41
CA ALA A 147 -12.27 3.51 -9.71
C ALA A 147 -11.17 2.44 -9.72
N ARG A 148 -10.27 2.51 -10.71
CA ARG A 148 -9.17 1.56 -10.87
C ARG A 148 -8.07 1.70 -9.80
N MET A 149 -7.91 2.89 -9.24
CA MET A 149 -6.85 3.20 -8.28
C MET A 149 -7.41 3.86 -7.01
N HIS A 150 -7.76 5.13 -7.05
CA HIS A 150 -8.21 5.90 -5.89
C HIS A 150 -9.67 5.58 -5.58
N ALA A 151 -9.86 4.53 -4.79
CA ALA A 151 -11.14 3.87 -4.61
C ALA A 151 -12.07 4.60 -3.62
N ALA A 152 -11.52 5.18 -2.55
CA ALA A 152 -12.28 5.70 -1.41
C ALA A 152 -13.40 4.71 -0.98
N TYR A 153 -13.04 3.43 -0.93
CA TYR A 153 -13.98 2.32 -0.73
C TYR A 153 -14.24 2.05 0.75
N TYR A 154 -13.19 2.17 1.59
CA TYR A 154 -13.37 2.04 3.02
C TYR A 154 -14.03 3.29 3.58
N ARG A 155 -14.92 3.06 4.56
CA ARG A 155 -15.64 4.12 5.24
C ARG A 155 -15.61 3.86 6.74
N PRO A 156 -15.63 4.88 7.58
CA PRO A 156 -15.81 4.67 9.00
C PRO A 156 -17.04 3.79 9.27
N GLY A 157 -16.82 2.66 9.94
CA GLY A 157 -17.83 1.65 10.22
C GLY A 157 -17.95 0.52 9.21
N GLY A 158 -17.09 0.44 8.21
CA GLY A 158 -17.08 -0.67 7.24
C GLY A 158 -16.60 -0.31 5.85
N VAL A 159 -17.35 -0.72 4.82
CA VAL A 159 -17.06 -0.44 3.42
C VAL A 159 -18.28 0.17 2.74
N TYR A 160 -18.05 0.90 1.66
CA TYR A 160 -19.09 1.65 0.94
C TYR A 160 -20.26 0.78 0.46
N ARG A 161 -19.97 -0.43 -0.04
CA ARG A 161 -20.95 -1.41 -0.51
C ARG A 161 -20.38 -2.82 -0.45
N ASP A 162 -21.26 -3.83 -0.48
CA ASP A 162 -20.85 -5.24 -0.54
C ASP A 162 -20.24 -5.60 -1.90
N LEU A 163 -19.62 -6.75 -1.95
CA LEU A 163 -18.98 -7.28 -3.15
C LEU A 163 -20.03 -7.53 -4.25
N PRO A 164 -19.74 -7.20 -5.51
CA PRO A 164 -20.69 -7.40 -6.59
C PRO A 164 -20.83 -8.89 -6.95
N ASP A 165 -22.10 -9.32 -7.16
CA ASP A 165 -22.42 -10.66 -7.62
C ASP A 165 -22.06 -10.92 -9.08
N ARG A 166 -21.70 -9.87 -9.83
CA ARG A 166 -21.22 -9.94 -11.21
C ARG A 166 -20.14 -8.90 -11.44
N MET A 167 -19.09 -9.31 -12.13
CA MET A 167 -18.09 -8.37 -12.60
C MET A 167 -18.73 -7.37 -13.58
N PRO A 168 -18.32 -6.08 -13.53
CA PRO A 168 -18.84 -5.08 -14.45
C PRO A 168 -18.58 -5.43 -15.91
N GLN A 169 -19.55 -5.11 -16.80
CA GLN A 169 -19.50 -5.45 -18.22
C GLN A 169 -18.24 -4.91 -18.95
N TYR A 170 -17.70 -3.80 -18.51
CA TYR A 170 -16.48 -3.23 -19.08
C TYR A 170 -15.24 -4.10 -18.80
N ALA A 171 -15.12 -4.70 -17.64
CA ALA A 171 -14.05 -5.63 -17.32
C ALA A 171 -14.10 -6.88 -18.22
N VAL A 172 -15.32 -7.36 -18.54
CA VAL A 172 -15.55 -8.47 -19.48
C VAL A 172 -15.20 -8.06 -20.92
N ASN A 173 -15.60 -6.86 -21.35
CA ASN A 173 -15.44 -6.41 -22.74
C ASN A 173 -14.01 -6.01 -23.09
N LYS A 174 -13.22 -5.55 -22.14
CA LYS A 174 -11.83 -5.10 -22.29
C LYS A 174 -10.94 -6.13 -22.98
N PHE A 175 -11.24 -7.40 -22.80
CA PHE A 175 -10.46 -8.52 -23.32
C PHE A 175 -11.08 -9.25 -24.53
N LYS A 176 -12.33 -8.97 -24.89
CA LYS A 176 -12.98 -9.59 -26.05
C LYS A 176 -12.29 -9.26 -27.39
N ASN A 177 -11.58 -8.13 -27.43
CA ASN A 177 -10.89 -7.65 -28.63
C ASN A 177 -9.36 -7.83 -28.58
N ALA A 178 -8.82 -8.36 -27.48
CA ALA A 178 -7.41 -8.64 -27.37
C ALA A 178 -7.14 -10.03 -27.98
N ASN A 179 -6.45 -10.07 -29.10
CA ASN A 179 -5.85 -11.30 -29.67
C ASN A 179 -4.75 -11.85 -28.76
N THR A 180 -4.92 -11.78 -27.46
CA THR A 180 -3.99 -12.33 -26.50
C THR A 180 -4.39 -13.76 -26.19
N VAL A 181 -3.40 -14.60 -26.03
CA VAL A 181 -3.42 -16.04 -25.75
C VAL A 181 -4.17 -16.40 -24.43
N ARG A 182 -4.66 -15.43 -23.68
CA ARG A 182 -5.58 -15.64 -22.58
C ARG A 182 -6.97 -15.93 -23.13
N GLU A 183 -7.32 -17.18 -23.18
CA GLU A 183 -8.73 -17.58 -23.20
C GLU A 183 -9.38 -16.87 -22.02
N LEU A 184 -10.35 -16.02 -22.31
CA LEU A 184 -11.22 -15.42 -21.30
C LEU A 184 -11.90 -16.58 -20.59
N ASN A 185 -11.45 -16.90 -19.40
CA ASN A 185 -12.16 -17.82 -18.57
C ASN A 185 -13.59 -17.27 -18.37
N ASP A 186 -14.57 -18.13 -18.52
CA ASP A 186 -15.99 -17.80 -18.28
C ASP A 186 -16.23 -17.16 -16.89
N ASN A 187 -15.30 -17.34 -15.96
CA ASN A 187 -15.30 -16.82 -14.60
C ASN A 187 -15.33 -15.28 -14.51
N ARG A 188 -14.90 -14.53 -15.54
CA ARG A 188 -15.12 -13.08 -15.60
C ARG A 188 -16.58 -12.67 -15.76
N GLN A 189 -17.46 -13.60 -16.08
CA GLN A 189 -18.91 -13.39 -16.09
C GLN A 189 -19.57 -13.71 -14.74
N GLY A 190 -18.79 -14.28 -13.79
CA GLY A 190 -19.21 -14.60 -12.44
C GLY A 190 -19.16 -13.42 -11.47
N SER A 191 -19.19 -13.75 -10.20
CA SER A 191 -19.00 -12.80 -9.10
C SER A 191 -17.55 -12.31 -9.02
N LEU A 192 -17.32 -11.22 -8.25
CA LEU A 192 -15.97 -10.78 -7.93
C LEU A 192 -15.17 -11.87 -7.21
N LEU A 193 -15.81 -12.65 -6.34
CA LEU A 193 -15.14 -13.74 -5.63
C LEU A 193 -14.68 -14.84 -6.56
N ASP A 194 -15.45 -15.17 -7.62
CA ASP A 194 -15.03 -16.14 -8.63
C ASP A 194 -13.85 -15.63 -9.46
N PHE A 195 -13.88 -14.35 -9.79
CA PHE A 195 -12.75 -13.69 -10.48
C PHE A 195 -11.46 -13.72 -9.65
N LEU A 196 -11.55 -13.39 -8.36
CA LEU A 196 -10.41 -13.40 -7.45
C LEU A 196 -9.91 -14.82 -7.15
N GLU A 197 -10.79 -15.82 -7.07
CA GLU A 197 -10.40 -17.22 -6.91
C GLU A 197 -9.56 -17.69 -8.10
N ASP A 198 -10.02 -17.47 -9.33
CA ASP A 198 -9.27 -17.76 -10.56
C ASP A 198 -7.91 -17.03 -10.60
N PHE A 199 -7.89 -15.74 -10.19
CA PHE A 199 -6.64 -15.00 -10.07
C PHE A 199 -5.68 -15.68 -9.08
N THR A 200 -6.16 -16.01 -7.88
CA THR A 200 -5.30 -16.59 -6.83
C THR A 200 -4.76 -17.97 -7.18
N GLU A 201 -5.48 -18.75 -7.97
CA GLU A 201 -5.00 -20.04 -8.45
C GLU A 201 -3.83 -19.91 -9.44
N ARG A 202 -3.90 -18.93 -10.33
CA ARG A 202 -2.87 -18.67 -11.35
C ARG A 202 -1.66 -17.90 -10.82
N PHE A 203 -1.85 -17.09 -9.79
CA PHE A 203 -0.86 -16.11 -9.34
C PHE A 203 0.45 -16.75 -8.85
N LEU A 204 0.38 -17.93 -8.23
CA LEU A 204 1.59 -18.65 -7.79
C LEU A 204 2.52 -18.97 -8.96
N GLY A 205 1.95 -19.41 -10.09
CA GLY A 205 2.72 -19.65 -11.32
C GLY A 205 3.40 -18.40 -11.86
N TYR A 206 2.75 -17.23 -11.74
CA TYR A 206 3.38 -15.97 -12.13
C TYR A 206 4.52 -15.56 -11.19
N CYS A 207 4.40 -15.84 -9.90
CA CYS A 207 5.52 -15.64 -8.97
C CYS A 207 6.73 -16.52 -9.36
N ASP A 208 6.50 -17.77 -9.75
CA ASP A 208 7.55 -18.67 -10.19
C ASP A 208 8.20 -18.18 -11.50
N ASP A 209 7.41 -17.61 -12.42
CA ASP A 209 7.94 -16.97 -13.64
C ASP A 209 8.86 -15.78 -13.29
N TYR A 210 8.46 -14.93 -12.34
CA TYR A 210 9.28 -13.79 -11.90
C TYR A 210 10.58 -14.24 -11.25
N GLU A 211 10.54 -15.29 -10.43
CA GLU A 211 11.74 -15.85 -9.81
C GLU A 211 12.67 -16.46 -10.84
N THR A 212 12.14 -17.16 -11.83
CA THR A 212 12.93 -17.71 -12.94
C THR A 212 13.69 -16.62 -13.70
N LEU A 213 13.07 -15.43 -13.84
CA LEU A 213 13.70 -14.31 -14.54
C LEU A 213 14.72 -13.55 -13.69
N LEU A 214 14.52 -13.45 -12.37
CA LEU A 214 15.30 -12.58 -11.48
C LEU A 214 16.15 -13.34 -10.47
N THR A 215 15.57 -14.27 -9.69
CA THR A 215 16.20 -14.82 -8.48
C THR A 215 17.58 -15.40 -8.73
N ASP A 216 17.74 -16.19 -9.77
CA ASP A 216 19.03 -16.78 -10.13
C ASP A 216 19.80 -16.04 -11.22
N ASN A 217 19.27 -14.91 -11.66
CA ASN A 217 19.92 -14.09 -12.68
C ASN A 217 21.24 -13.49 -12.13
N ARG A 218 22.33 -13.73 -12.85
CA ARG A 218 23.67 -13.26 -12.45
C ARG A 218 23.74 -11.74 -12.29
N ILE A 219 23.12 -11.00 -13.22
CA ILE A 219 23.13 -9.53 -13.19
C ILE A 219 22.36 -9.02 -11.98
N TRP A 220 21.18 -9.58 -11.74
CA TRP A 220 20.36 -9.24 -10.57
C TRP A 220 21.12 -9.47 -9.27
N LYS A 221 21.73 -10.65 -9.10
CA LYS A 221 22.53 -10.97 -7.91
C LYS A 221 23.71 -10.02 -7.74
N GLN A 222 24.44 -9.72 -8.80
CA GLN A 222 25.59 -8.80 -8.73
C GLN A 222 25.20 -7.35 -8.37
N ARG A 223 23.96 -6.95 -8.68
CA ARG A 223 23.45 -5.61 -8.44
C ARG A 223 22.63 -5.48 -7.16
N THR A 224 22.40 -6.57 -6.40
CA THR A 224 21.55 -6.55 -5.20
C THR A 224 22.19 -7.24 -4.00
N VAL A 225 22.99 -8.28 -4.19
CA VAL A 225 23.66 -8.99 -3.09
C VAL A 225 24.79 -8.14 -2.52
N GLY A 226 24.76 -7.92 -1.21
CA GLY A 226 25.74 -7.10 -0.51
C GLY A 226 25.61 -5.58 -0.76
N ILE A 227 24.59 -5.14 -1.49
CA ILE A 227 24.31 -3.74 -1.75
C ILE A 227 23.28 -3.21 -0.75
N GLY A 228 23.55 -2.04 -0.16
CA GLY A 228 22.65 -1.37 0.78
C GLY A 228 22.38 -2.19 2.04
N VAL A 229 23.40 -2.80 2.59
CA VAL A 229 23.31 -3.64 3.80
C VAL A 229 22.96 -2.79 5.01
N VAL A 230 21.94 -3.24 5.76
CA VAL A 230 21.50 -2.62 7.03
C VAL A 230 21.43 -3.68 8.11
N THR A 231 22.14 -3.47 9.20
CA THR A 231 22.08 -4.40 10.34
C THR A 231 20.75 -4.30 11.10
N PRO A 232 20.37 -5.32 11.88
CA PRO A 232 19.16 -5.27 12.70
C PRO A 232 19.12 -4.09 13.67
N GLU A 233 20.29 -3.72 14.23
CA GLU A 233 20.44 -2.62 15.18
C GLU A 233 20.23 -1.28 14.49
N GLN A 234 20.85 -1.07 13.33
CA GLN A 234 20.66 0.12 12.50
C GLN A 234 19.22 0.27 12.05
N ALA A 235 18.59 -0.83 11.55
CA ALA A 235 17.21 -0.81 11.11
C ALA A 235 16.24 -0.36 12.21
N LYS A 236 16.45 -0.84 13.44
CA LYS A 236 15.67 -0.41 14.61
C LYS A 236 15.96 1.05 15.00
N ALA A 237 17.22 1.47 15.01
CA ALA A 237 17.62 2.83 15.38
C ALA A 237 17.06 3.88 14.41
N TRP A 238 16.98 3.55 13.11
CA TRP A 238 16.44 4.43 12.07
C TRP A 238 14.93 4.37 11.93
N GLY A 239 14.25 3.52 12.71
CA GLY A 239 12.80 3.38 12.69
C GLY A 239 12.27 2.68 11.43
N PHE A 240 13.05 1.77 10.88
CA PHE A 240 12.62 0.95 9.74
C PHE A 240 11.48 0.01 10.12
N THR A 241 10.61 -0.24 9.17
CA THR A 241 9.46 -1.14 9.30
C THR A 241 9.24 -1.91 8.00
N GLY A 242 8.36 -2.92 8.03
CA GLY A 242 8.03 -3.70 6.86
C GLY A 242 9.20 -4.49 6.26
N PRO A 243 9.24 -4.66 4.94
CA PRO A 243 10.31 -5.40 4.26
C PRO A 243 11.72 -4.86 4.53
N MET A 244 11.86 -3.54 4.77
CA MET A 244 13.15 -2.93 5.13
C MET A 244 13.68 -3.43 6.47
N LEU A 245 12.81 -3.67 7.45
CA LEU A 245 13.17 -4.22 8.75
C LEU A 245 13.27 -5.75 8.71
N ARG A 246 12.34 -6.43 8.05
CA ARG A 246 12.32 -7.89 7.92
C ARG A 246 13.50 -8.42 7.10
N GLY A 247 13.92 -7.69 6.06
CA GLY A 247 15.13 -8.01 5.30
C GLY A 247 16.39 -8.04 6.15
N SER A 248 16.45 -7.21 7.20
CA SER A 248 17.55 -7.18 8.18
C SER A 248 17.41 -8.24 9.31
N GLY A 249 16.51 -9.21 9.18
CA GLY A 249 16.41 -10.33 10.12
C GLY A 249 15.51 -10.11 11.34
N VAL A 250 14.73 -9.02 11.40
CA VAL A 250 13.84 -8.72 12.52
C VAL A 250 12.40 -9.17 12.22
N ALA A 251 11.89 -10.12 13.00
CA ALA A 251 10.55 -10.68 12.88
C ALA A 251 9.49 -9.72 13.47
N TRP A 252 9.26 -8.60 12.79
CA TRP A 252 8.24 -7.62 13.18
C TRP A 252 7.21 -7.45 12.06
N ASP A 253 5.95 -7.69 12.39
CA ASP A 253 4.79 -7.50 11.52
C ASP A 253 3.57 -7.22 12.37
N LEU A 254 2.89 -6.10 12.14
CA LEU A 254 1.74 -5.68 12.94
C LEU A 254 0.57 -6.66 12.82
N ARG A 255 0.42 -7.34 11.68
CA ARG A 255 -0.64 -8.34 11.48
C ARG A 255 -0.54 -9.52 12.46
N LYS A 256 0.66 -9.81 12.99
CA LYS A 256 0.92 -10.88 13.98
C LYS A 256 1.19 -10.35 15.40
N LYS A 257 1.84 -9.17 15.52
CA LYS A 257 2.25 -8.62 16.83
C LYS A 257 1.16 -7.79 17.49
N GLN A 258 0.38 -7.09 16.69
CA GLN A 258 -0.78 -6.30 17.13
C GLN A 258 -1.92 -6.49 16.12
N PRO A 259 -2.52 -7.70 16.08
CA PRO A 259 -3.54 -8.02 15.09
C PRO A 259 -4.69 -7.01 15.12
N TYR A 260 -5.12 -6.61 13.96
CA TYR A 260 -6.27 -5.75 13.75
C TYR A 260 -7.24 -6.46 12.78
N GLU A 261 -8.51 -6.04 12.78
CA GLU A 261 -9.57 -6.73 12.05
C GLU A 261 -9.54 -8.24 12.32
N VAL A 262 -9.48 -9.07 11.30
CA VAL A 262 -9.47 -10.54 11.40
C VAL A 262 -8.11 -11.19 11.13
N TYR A 263 -7.01 -10.44 11.19
CA TYR A 263 -5.68 -11.04 10.96
C TYR A 263 -5.28 -12.10 11.98
N ASP A 264 -5.85 -12.07 13.19
CA ASP A 264 -5.70 -13.11 14.22
C ASP A 264 -6.24 -14.48 13.77
N ARG A 265 -7.15 -14.51 12.79
CA ARG A 265 -7.77 -15.71 12.23
C ARG A 265 -7.11 -16.20 10.95
N MET A 266 -6.13 -15.46 10.42
CA MET A 266 -5.47 -15.78 9.18
C MET A 266 -4.22 -16.63 9.42
N ASP A 267 -4.10 -17.68 8.61
CA ASP A 267 -2.93 -18.53 8.58
C ASP A 267 -1.97 -18.07 7.47
N PHE A 268 -0.83 -17.50 7.88
CA PHE A 268 0.24 -17.04 6.99
C PHE A 268 1.55 -16.95 7.74
N ASP A 269 2.66 -16.96 7.00
CA ASP A 269 4.00 -16.84 7.51
C ASP A 269 4.59 -15.44 7.24
N ILE A 270 5.55 -15.02 8.06
CA ILE A 270 6.26 -13.76 7.89
C ILE A 270 7.63 -14.05 7.31
N PRO A 271 7.95 -13.60 6.09
CA PRO A 271 9.28 -13.77 5.53
C PRO A 271 10.31 -12.88 6.24
N ILE A 272 11.49 -13.47 6.51
CA ILE A 272 12.57 -12.80 7.22
C ILE A 272 13.88 -13.03 6.46
N GLY A 273 14.58 -11.95 6.12
CA GLY A 273 15.91 -11.99 5.54
C GLY A 273 17.00 -12.32 6.55
N LYS A 274 18.22 -12.37 6.10
CA LYS A 274 19.41 -12.69 6.92
C LYS A 274 20.51 -11.65 6.78
N ASN A 275 20.75 -11.16 5.57
CA ASN A 275 21.90 -10.31 5.24
C ASN A 275 21.57 -8.81 5.29
N GLY A 276 20.31 -8.44 5.26
CA GLY A 276 19.87 -7.05 5.30
C GLY A 276 20.20 -6.24 4.04
N ASP A 277 20.42 -6.89 2.91
CA ASP A 277 20.75 -6.28 1.62
C ASP A 277 19.52 -6.12 0.70
N CYS A 278 19.72 -5.53 -0.47
CA CYS A 278 18.65 -5.36 -1.47
C CYS A 278 18.09 -6.70 -1.93
N TYR A 279 18.91 -7.75 -2.00
CA TYR A 279 18.49 -9.08 -2.44
C TYR A 279 17.54 -9.74 -1.42
N ASP A 280 17.87 -9.70 -0.15
CA ASP A 280 17.02 -10.26 0.91
C ASP A 280 15.66 -9.53 0.97
N ARG A 281 15.66 -8.20 0.79
CA ARG A 281 14.41 -7.42 0.73
C ARG A 281 13.56 -7.79 -0.48
N TYR A 282 14.18 -8.07 -1.62
CA TYR A 282 13.51 -8.61 -2.79
C TYR A 282 12.88 -9.96 -2.48
N LEU A 283 13.62 -10.90 -1.88
CA LEU A 283 13.09 -12.23 -1.51
C LEU A 283 11.92 -12.12 -0.51
N CYS A 284 12.02 -11.21 0.47
CA CYS A 284 10.92 -10.95 1.40
C CYS A 284 9.66 -10.50 0.65
N ARG A 285 9.75 -9.59 -0.31
CA ARG A 285 8.60 -9.13 -1.10
C ARG A 285 8.01 -10.23 -1.99
N MET A 286 8.85 -11.07 -2.57
CA MET A 286 8.38 -12.22 -3.35
C MET A 286 7.57 -13.19 -2.49
N GLU A 287 8.06 -13.51 -1.31
CA GLU A 287 7.35 -14.39 -0.39
C GLU A 287 6.10 -13.71 0.20
N GLU A 288 6.14 -12.41 0.50
CA GLU A 288 4.96 -11.67 0.93
C GLU A 288 3.82 -11.74 -0.09
N MET A 289 4.10 -11.71 -1.38
CA MET A 289 3.06 -11.88 -2.41
C MET A 289 2.41 -13.27 -2.34
N ARG A 290 3.19 -14.33 -2.08
CA ARG A 290 2.65 -15.68 -1.90
C ARG A 290 1.77 -15.78 -0.64
N GLN A 291 2.24 -15.20 0.47
CA GLN A 291 1.49 -15.20 1.73
C GLN A 291 0.21 -14.35 1.62
N SER A 292 0.27 -13.20 0.95
CA SER A 292 -0.92 -12.38 0.65
C SER A 292 -1.95 -13.15 -0.18
N ASN A 293 -1.50 -13.88 -1.20
CA ASN A 293 -2.36 -14.74 -2.00
C ASN A 293 -3.05 -15.83 -1.15
N ARG A 294 -2.32 -16.39 -0.17
CA ARG A 294 -2.86 -17.37 0.79
C ARG A 294 -3.93 -16.76 1.69
N ILE A 295 -3.74 -15.53 2.16
CA ILE A 295 -4.74 -14.80 2.96
C ILE A 295 -5.97 -14.49 2.11
N VAL A 296 -5.81 -13.99 0.88
CA VAL A 296 -6.92 -13.69 -0.02
C VAL A 296 -7.80 -14.93 -0.25
N LYS A 297 -7.22 -16.11 -0.46
CA LYS A 297 -7.97 -17.38 -0.57
C LYS A 297 -8.82 -17.66 0.67
N GLN A 298 -8.25 -17.51 1.86
CA GLN A 298 -8.96 -17.73 3.13
C GLN A 298 -10.12 -16.74 3.28
N CYS A 299 -9.93 -15.49 2.88
CA CYS A 299 -11.01 -14.49 2.89
C CYS A 299 -12.14 -14.84 1.92
N ILE A 300 -11.82 -15.28 0.70
CA ILE A 300 -12.81 -15.72 -0.30
C ILE A 300 -13.66 -16.87 0.25
N ASP A 301 -13.02 -17.90 0.80
CA ASP A 301 -13.69 -19.06 1.37
C ASP A 301 -14.67 -18.69 2.50
N TRP A 302 -14.27 -17.74 3.34
CA TRP A 302 -15.10 -17.27 4.43
C TRP A 302 -16.27 -16.40 3.93
N LEU A 303 -15.99 -15.45 3.04
CA LEU A 303 -16.98 -14.50 2.51
C LEU A 303 -18.11 -15.15 1.74
N ARG A 304 -17.85 -16.26 1.02
CA ARG A 304 -18.85 -17.06 0.34
C ARG A 304 -19.87 -17.70 1.28
N LYS A 305 -19.41 -18.12 2.46
CA LYS A 305 -20.22 -18.87 3.43
C LYS A 305 -20.97 -17.95 4.41
N ASN A 306 -20.55 -16.70 4.54
CA ASN A 306 -21.01 -15.80 5.59
C ASN A 306 -21.53 -14.47 5.02
N PRO A 307 -22.77 -14.43 4.50
CA PRO A 307 -23.41 -13.16 4.16
C PRO A 307 -23.69 -12.37 5.43
N GLY A 308 -23.74 -11.03 5.31
CA GLY A 308 -24.02 -10.16 6.46
C GLY A 308 -23.84 -8.68 6.13
N PRO A 309 -24.03 -7.80 7.12
CA PRO A 309 -23.85 -6.37 6.93
C PRO A 309 -22.37 -6.04 6.65
N VAL A 310 -22.15 -5.00 5.82
CA VAL A 310 -20.82 -4.50 5.45
C VAL A 310 -20.54 -3.11 6.00
N ILE A 311 -21.50 -2.53 6.71
CA ILE A 311 -21.38 -1.24 7.38
C ILE A 311 -22.12 -1.30 8.72
N ALA A 312 -21.61 -0.59 9.71
CA ALA A 312 -22.18 -0.54 11.04
C ALA A 312 -23.60 0.07 11.05
N ASP A 313 -24.48 -0.48 11.87
CA ASP A 313 -25.85 0.03 12.05
C ASP A 313 -25.87 1.25 12.99
N ASN A 314 -25.21 2.32 12.56
CA ASN A 314 -25.17 3.61 13.26
C ASN A 314 -25.34 4.75 12.25
N TYR A 315 -26.54 5.25 12.10
CA TYR A 315 -26.88 6.30 11.11
C TYR A 315 -26.35 7.69 11.44
N LYS A 316 -25.69 7.86 12.58
CA LYS A 316 -24.90 9.08 12.87
C LYS A 316 -23.51 9.05 12.23
N VAL A 317 -23.06 7.88 11.80
CA VAL A 317 -21.74 7.65 11.17
C VAL A 317 -21.88 7.18 9.74
N ALA A 318 -22.76 6.22 9.49
CA ALA A 318 -22.99 5.60 8.19
C ALA A 318 -24.37 6.01 7.63
N PRO A 319 -24.49 6.28 6.32
CA PRO A 319 -25.77 6.66 5.74
C PRO A 319 -26.77 5.50 5.81
N PRO A 320 -28.02 5.76 6.18
CA PRO A 320 -29.07 4.76 6.23
C PRO A 320 -29.41 4.23 4.82
N PRO A 321 -29.94 3.00 4.72
CA PRO A 321 -30.40 2.44 3.45
C PRO A 321 -31.48 3.30 2.80
N ARG A 322 -31.44 3.42 1.47
CA ARG A 322 -32.35 4.30 0.71
C ARG A 322 -33.84 4.00 0.95
N GLU A 323 -34.19 2.74 1.15
CA GLU A 323 -35.57 2.32 1.40
C GLU A 323 -36.08 2.82 2.75
N ARG A 324 -35.25 2.75 3.79
CA ARG A 324 -35.59 3.25 5.12
C ARG A 324 -35.79 4.77 5.14
N MET A 325 -34.98 5.52 4.40
CA MET A 325 -35.16 6.99 4.28
C MET A 325 -36.52 7.41 3.72
N LYS A 326 -37.17 6.55 2.93
CA LYS A 326 -38.50 6.84 2.37
C LYS A 326 -39.65 6.66 3.38
N GLY A 327 -39.46 5.80 4.37
CA GLY A 327 -40.48 5.43 5.35
C GLY A 327 -40.25 6.00 6.76
N ASN A 328 -39.02 6.47 7.07
CA ASN A 328 -38.66 6.94 8.40
C ASN A 328 -38.04 8.33 8.33
N MET A 329 -38.68 9.30 8.99
CA MET A 329 -38.23 10.69 9.01
C MET A 329 -36.89 10.88 9.76
N GLU A 330 -36.64 10.12 10.83
CA GLU A 330 -35.41 10.21 11.60
C GLU A 330 -34.20 9.79 10.74
N GLU A 331 -34.31 8.72 9.98
CA GLU A 331 -33.26 8.24 9.08
C GLU A 331 -33.00 9.21 7.92
N LEU A 332 -34.07 9.85 7.41
CA LEU A 332 -33.94 10.91 6.42
C LEU A 332 -33.14 12.12 6.99
N ILE A 333 -33.41 12.50 8.24
CA ILE A 333 -32.68 13.57 8.95
C ILE A 333 -31.23 13.18 9.15
N HIS A 334 -30.93 11.95 9.56
CA HIS A 334 -29.56 11.48 9.69
C HIS A 334 -28.80 11.53 8.36
N HIS A 335 -29.41 11.06 7.28
CA HIS A 335 -28.82 11.17 5.94
C HIS A 335 -28.53 12.63 5.58
N PHE A 336 -29.50 13.53 5.76
CA PHE A 336 -29.33 14.97 5.47
C PHE A 336 -28.16 15.56 6.27
N LYS A 337 -28.09 15.28 7.57
CA LYS A 337 -27.02 15.79 8.44
C LYS A 337 -25.65 15.25 8.06
N LEU A 338 -25.53 13.96 7.73
CA LEU A 338 -24.26 13.36 7.31
C LEU A 338 -23.70 14.01 6.03
N PHE A 339 -24.57 14.39 5.08
CA PHE A 339 -24.14 14.97 3.80
C PHE A 339 -23.99 16.51 3.85
N THR A 340 -24.59 17.18 4.81
CA THR A 340 -24.47 18.65 4.97
C THR A 340 -23.44 19.03 6.02
N GLU A 341 -23.57 18.51 7.23
CA GLU A 341 -22.73 18.85 8.38
C GLU A 341 -21.55 17.87 8.56
N GLY A 342 -21.78 16.60 8.22
CA GLY A 342 -20.85 15.52 8.49
C GLY A 342 -21.04 14.91 9.89
N MET A 343 -20.34 13.81 10.16
CA MET A 343 -20.35 13.17 11.48
C MET A 343 -19.48 13.92 12.48
N HIS A 344 -19.91 13.95 13.74
CA HIS A 344 -19.12 14.45 14.86
C HIS A 344 -18.37 13.28 15.52
N VAL A 345 -17.09 13.49 15.81
CA VAL A 345 -16.26 12.51 16.50
C VAL A 345 -15.98 13.02 17.91
N PRO A 346 -16.17 12.22 18.96
CA PRO A 346 -15.91 12.64 20.33
C PRO A 346 -14.50 13.20 20.52
N SER A 347 -14.37 14.15 21.47
CA SER A 347 -13.07 14.71 21.84
C SER A 347 -12.14 13.60 22.35
N GLY A 348 -10.93 13.57 21.85
CA GLY A 348 -9.91 12.58 22.19
C GLY A 348 -8.78 12.53 21.19
N GLU A 349 -7.82 11.67 21.45
CA GLU A 349 -6.69 11.43 20.56
C GLU A 349 -6.45 9.92 20.38
N VAL A 350 -5.96 9.54 19.23
CA VAL A 350 -5.67 8.14 18.89
C VAL A 350 -4.50 8.03 17.93
N TYR A 351 -3.72 6.98 18.09
CA TYR A 351 -2.81 6.49 17.07
C TYR A 351 -3.29 5.12 16.57
N ALA A 352 -3.50 5.01 15.28
CA ALA A 352 -3.84 3.76 14.62
C ALA A 352 -2.82 3.48 13.53
N ALA A 353 -2.30 2.26 13.49
CA ALA A 353 -1.32 1.84 12.50
C ALA A 353 -1.70 0.49 11.92
N ILE A 354 -1.33 0.30 10.68
CA ILE A 354 -1.48 -0.96 9.94
C ILE A 354 -0.15 -1.41 9.37
N GLU A 355 -0.04 -2.69 9.04
CA GLU A 355 1.07 -3.22 8.25
C GLU A 355 0.80 -2.94 6.78
N HIS A 356 1.28 -1.79 6.33
CA HIS A 356 1.23 -1.37 4.94
C HIS A 356 2.29 -2.14 4.12
N PRO A 357 2.16 -2.32 2.80
CA PRO A 357 3.15 -3.02 1.98
C PRO A 357 4.59 -2.51 2.11
N LYS A 358 4.76 -1.22 2.35
CA LYS A 358 6.07 -0.57 2.53
C LYS A 358 6.56 -0.59 3.98
N GLY A 359 5.68 -0.86 4.93
CA GLY A 359 5.97 -0.87 6.37
C GLY A 359 4.83 -0.35 7.20
N GLU A 360 5.08 0.09 8.42
CA GLU A 360 4.04 0.66 9.28
C GLU A 360 3.54 2.00 8.74
N PHE A 361 2.29 2.06 8.33
CA PHE A 361 1.59 3.31 8.05
C PHE A 361 0.68 3.65 9.21
N GLY A 362 0.86 4.82 9.80
CA GLY A 362 0.15 5.24 11.01
C GLY A 362 -0.55 6.58 10.85
N VAL A 363 -1.71 6.68 11.48
CA VAL A 363 -2.52 7.90 11.55
C VAL A 363 -2.67 8.29 13.02
N TYR A 364 -2.15 9.46 13.38
CA TYR A 364 -2.43 10.09 14.65
C TYR A 364 -3.47 11.18 14.43
N ALA A 365 -4.61 11.04 15.07
CA ALA A 365 -5.73 11.93 14.94
C ALA A 365 -6.16 12.49 16.30
N VAL A 366 -6.43 13.80 16.35
CA VAL A 366 -6.99 14.51 17.50
C VAL A 366 -8.32 15.09 17.10
N SER A 367 -9.34 14.84 17.91
CA SER A 367 -10.68 15.42 17.79
C SER A 367 -10.99 16.33 18.98
N ASP A 368 -11.62 17.46 18.73
CA ASP A 368 -12.16 18.38 19.73
C ASP A 368 -13.69 18.23 19.92
N GLY A 369 -14.29 17.21 19.29
CA GLY A 369 -15.74 17.01 19.26
C GLY A 369 -16.41 17.54 18.00
N ALA A 370 -15.66 18.16 17.09
CA ALA A 370 -16.18 18.73 15.85
C ALA A 370 -16.37 17.67 14.74
N ASN A 371 -16.92 18.13 13.62
CA ASN A 371 -17.14 17.32 12.42
C ASN A 371 -15.89 17.17 11.53
N LYS A 372 -14.75 17.70 11.97
CA LYS A 372 -13.46 17.68 11.28
C LYS A 372 -12.33 17.40 12.26
N PRO A 373 -11.19 16.86 11.81
CA PRO A 373 -10.02 16.68 12.65
C PRO A 373 -9.51 18.04 13.19
N TYR A 374 -9.21 18.10 14.48
CA TYR A 374 -8.46 19.23 15.05
C TYR A 374 -6.99 19.16 14.63
N ARG A 375 -6.40 17.96 14.69
CA ARG A 375 -5.04 17.69 14.21
C ARG A 375 -4.98 16.31 13.56
N LEU A 376 -4.33 16.25 12.41
CA LEU A 376 -4.01 15.00 11.74
C LEU A 376 -2.51 14.93 11.47
N LYS A 377 -1.88 13.84 11.87
CA LYS A 377 -0.48 13.52 11.58
C LYS A 377 -0.36 12.14 10.97
N LEU A 378 0.40 12.05 9.89
CA LEU A 378 0.62 10.83 9.15
C LEU A 378 2.05 10.33 9.36
N ARG A 379 2.19 9.08 9.76
CA ARG A 379 3.46 8.39 9.81
C ARG A 379 3.61 7.56 8.55
N ALA A 380 4.44 8.02 7.64
CA ALA A 380 4.76 7.33 6.40
C ALA A 380 6.02 6.48 6.58
N PRO A 381 6.02 5.19 6.22
CA PRO A 381 7.22 4.35 6.33
C PRO A 381 8.36 4.85 5.45
N GLY A 382 8.06 5.28 4.22
CA GLY A 382 9.05 5.78 3.26
C GLY A 382 9.84 7.00 3.74
N PHE A 383 9.25 7.83 4.60
CA PHE A 383 9.95 9.00 5.17
C PHE A 383 11.15 8.60 6.04
N ALA A 384 10.97 7.60 6.91
CA ALA A 384 12.04 7.07 7.75
C ALA A 384 13.08 6.31 6.92
N HIS A 385 12.63 5.53 5.93
CA HIS A 385 13.53 4.79 5.05
C HIS A 385 14.44 5.73 4.24
N LEU A 386 13.88 6.78 3.65
CA LEU A 386 14.62 7.74 2.84
C LEU A 386 15.59 8.59 3.70
N ALA A 387 15.25 8.87 4.95
CA ALA A 387 16.12 9.62 5.85
C ALA A 387 17.47 8.93 6.12
N ALA A 388 17.53 7.60 5.99
CA ALA A 388 18.76 6.83 6.15
C ALA A 388 19.57 6.70 4.84
N MET A 389 19.17 7.37 3.76
CA MET A 389 19.79 7.25 2.43
C MET A 389 21.29 7.54 2.46
N ASP A 390 21.74 8.57 3.20
CA ASP A 390 23.15 8.91 3.29
C ASP A 390 24.00 7.76 3.86
N GLU A 391 23.53 7.18 4.95
CA GLU A 391 24.26 6.10 5.62
C GLU A 391 24.28 4.81 4.79
N ILE A 392 23.19 4.51 4.08
CA ILE A 392 23.09 3.29 3.27
C ILE A 392 23.86 3.41 1.96
N ALA A 393 23.90 4.60 1.37
CA ALA A 393 24.54 4.83 0.07
C ALA A 393 26.07 5.07 0.19
N ARG A 394 26.54 5.48 1.35
CA ARG A 394 27.95 5.82 1.56
C ARG A 394 28.89 4.65 1.28
N GLY A 395 29.90 4.89 0.45
CA GLY A 395 30.87 3.87 0.04
C GLY A 395 30.44 2.97 -1.10
N HIS A 396 29.19 3.07 -1.55
CA HIS A 396 28.70 2.40 -2.74
C HIS A 396 28.95 3.25 -4.00
N MET A 397 28.84 2.63 -5.16
CA MET A 397 28.93 3.32 -6.45
C MET A 397 27.63 4.05 -6.77
N ILE A 398 27.70 5.09 -7.60
CA ILE A 398 26.49 5.80 -8.07
C ILE A 398 25.46 4.87 -8.72
N ALA A 399 25.92 3.82 -9.40
CA ALA A 399 25.04 2.80 -9.97
C ALA A 399 24.25 2.04 -8.90
N ASP A 400 24.83 1.85 -7.71
CA ASP A 400 24.19 1.14 -6.60
C ASP A 400 23.14 2.01 -5.90
N VAL A 401 23.26 3.34 -5.99
CA VAL A 401 22.25 4.29 -5.46
C VAL A 401 20.88 4.00 -6.06
N VAL A 402 20.83 3.68 -7.34
CA VAL A 402 19.60 3.32 -8.04
C VAL A 402 18.96 2.06 -7.44
N ALA A 403 19.78 1.03 -7.19
CA ALA A 403 19.31 -0.22 -6.56
C ALA A 403 18.85 0.02 -5.11
N ILE A 404 19.51 0.90 -4.37
CA ILE A 404 19.16 1.27 -3.01
C ILE A 404 17.82 2.02 -2.98
N ILE A 405 17.60 2.99 -3.86
CA ILE A 405 16.32 3.69 -3.98
C ILE A 405 15.19 2.70 -4.31
N GLY A 406 15.41 1.83 -5.30
CA GLY A 406 14.42 0.81 -5.69
C GLY A 406 14.05 -0.16 -4.57
N THR A 407 15.03 -0.59 -3.77
CA THR A 407 14.78 -1.49 -2.64
C THR A 407 14.00 -0.82 -1.49
N MET A 408 14.11 0.50 -1.32
CA MET A 408 13.35 1.24 -0.30
C MET A 408 11.86 1.31 -0.63
N ASP A 409 11.49 1.12 -1.90
CA ASP A 409 10.10 1.19 -2.40
C ASP A 409 9.42 2.50 -1.98
N VAL A 410 10.08 3.62 -2.26
CA VAL A 410 9.61 4.94 -1.84
C VAL A 410 8.53 5.50 -2.78
N VAL A 411 7.49 6.09 -2.20
CA VAL A 411 6.47 6.86 -2.92
C VAL A 411 6.38 8.26 -2.31
N PHE A 412 6.66 9.27 -3.14
CA PHE A 412 6.79 10.63 -2.63
C PHE A 412 5.46 11.27 -2.21
N GLY A 413 4.34 10.70 -2.64
CA GLY A 413 3.04 11.15 -2.18
C GLY A 413 2.84 10.98 -0.66
N GLU A 414 3.39 9.90 -0.07
CA GLU A 414 3.37 9.68 1.38
C GLU A 414 4.52 10.37 2.12
N ILE A 415 5.68 10.51 1.46
CA ILE A 415 6.87 11.14 2.04
C ILE A 415 6.65 12.63 2.21
N ASP A 416 6.16 13.29 1.18
CA ASP A 416 5.96 14.74 1.14
C ASP A 416 4.63 15.17 1.79
N ARG A 417 3.59 14.34 1.77
CA ARG A 417 2.24 14.51 2.37
C ARG A 417 1.43 15.72 1.95
#